data_4abbc7a97e8bf7846e20071f14fa5948
#
_entry.id   4abbc7a97e8bf7846e20071f14fa5948
#
_cell.length_a   1.000
_cell.length_b   1.000
_cell.length_c   1.000
_cell.angle_alpha   90.00
_cell.angle_beta   90.00
_cell.angle_gamma   90.00
#
_symmetry.space_group_name_H-M   'P 1'
#
loop_
_entity.id
_entity.type
_entity.pdbx_description
1 polymer ?
#
loop_
_entity_poly.entity_id
_entity_poly.type
_entity_poly.pdbx_seq_one_letter_code
_entity_poly.pdbx_strand_id
1 'polypeptide(L)'
;CEALRILAESDEAGPFLMSTENGRQIFVTGHPEYDKYTLDAEYKRDVAKGLPIAIPKNYYPGDDPEQPPLFRWRAHAHLLYENWLNYYVYQNTPYDLGAMERVKHEK
;
A
#
# COMPACT_ATOMS: atom_id res chain seq x y z
N CYS A 1 -5.73 2.52 -24.51
CA CYS A 1 -5.19 2.59 -23.14
C CYS A 1 -5.81 3.79 -22.43
N GLU A 2 -6.46 3.55 -21.32
CA GLU A 2 -6.88 4.65 -20.46
C GLU A 2 -5.64 5.35 -19.89
N ALA A 3 -5.68 6.68 -19.85
CA ALA A 3 -4.57 7.45 -19.29
C ALA A 3 -4.46 7.20 -17.77
N LEU A 4 -3.23 6.99 -17.33
CA LEU A 4 -2.93 6.90 -15.91
C LEU A 4 -2.62 8.28 -15.35
N ARG A 5 -3.18 8.57 -14.18
CA ARG A 5 -2.87 9.78 -13.43
C ARG A 5 -1.90 9.44 -12.31
N ILE A 6 -0.81 10.18 -12.22
CA ILE A 6 0.14 10.05 -11.11
C ILE A 6 -0.40 10.85 -9.93
N LEU A 7 -0.67 10.17 -8.81
CA LEU A 7 -1.20 10.79 -7.60
C LEU A 7 -0.11 11.11 -6.58
N ALA A 8 0.97 10.32 -6.57
CA ALA A 8 2.10 10.53 -5.68
C ALA A 8 3.38 10.05 -6.35
N GLU A 9 4.45 10.83 -6.23
CA GLU A 9 5.76 10.48 -6.76
C GLU A 9 6.87 11.13 -5.93
N SER A 10 8.08 10.61 -6.07
CA SER A 10 9.27 11.22 -5.49
C SER A 10 10.38 11.33 -6.54
N ASP A 11 11.32 12.24 -6.31
CA ASP A 11 12.43 12.44 -7.23
C ASP A 11 13.36 11.23 -7.30
N GLU A 12 13.52 10.50 -6.19
CA GLU A 12 14.41 9.35 -6.12
C GLU A 12 13.78 8.04 -6.62
N ALA A 13 12.51 7.81 -6.29
CA ALA A 13 11.84 6.54 -6.58
C ALA A 13 10.87 6.60 -7.76
N GLY A 14 10.55 7.82 -8.26
CA GLY A 14 9.61 8.00 -9.34
C GLY A 14 8.16 7.86 -8.88
N PRO A 15 7.25 7.47 -9.79
CA PRO A 15 5.83 7.32 -9.45
C PRO A 15 5.60 6.23 -8.41
N PHE A 16 4.86 6.57 -7.37
CA PHE A 16 4.49 5.64 -6.29
C PHE A 16 3.04 5.19 -6.39
N LEU A 17 2.13 6.12 -6.67
CA LEU A 17 0.71 5.88 -6.68
C LEU A 17 0.11 6.43 -7.97
N MET A 18 -0.61 5.59 -8.69
CA MET A 18 -1.24 5.93 -9.95
C MET A 18 -2.67 5.42 -9.97
N SER A 19 -3.52 6.10 -10.71
CA SER A 19 -4.93 5.74 -10.82
C SER A 19 -5.42 5.89 -12.25
N THR A 20 -6.37 5.06 -12.66
CA THR A 20 -7.18 5.33 -13.84
C THR A 20 -8.13 6.50 -13.54
N GLU A 21 -8.65 7.17 -14.57
CA GLU A 21 -9.52 8.34 -14.39
C GLU A 21 -10.78 8.01 -13.59
N ASN A 22 -11.32 6.80 -13.75
CA ASN A 22 -12.52 6.38 -13.04
C ASN A 22 -12.23 5.84 -11.62
N GLY A 23 -10.98 5.78 -11.21
CA GLY A 23 -10.59 5.28 -9.89
C GLY A 23 -10.80 3.78 -9.66
N ARG A 24 -11.15 3.03 -10.70
CA ARG A 24 -11.37 1.58 -10.57
C ARG A 24 -10.09 0.78 -10.40
N GLN A 25 -9.00 1.28 -10.96
CA GLN A 25 -7.69 0.65 -10.86
C GLN A 25 -6.70 1.59 -10.22
N ILE A 26 -6.09 1.12 -9.15
CA ILE A 26 -5.04 1.84 -8.43
C ILE A 26 -3.77 0.99 -8.51
N PHE A 27 -2.67 1.64 -8.88
CA PHE A 27 -1.36 0.99 -8.99
C PHE A 27 -0.42 1.58 -7.96
N VAL A 28 0.17 0.72 -7.16
CA VAL A 28 1.13 1.11 -6.13
C VAL A 28 2.44 0.38 -6.40
N THR A 29 3.53 1.11 -6.55
CA THR A 29 4.84 0.52 -6.86
C THR A 29 5.57 -0.04 -5.64
N GLY A 30 5.09 0.27 -4.42
CA GLY A 30 5.64 -0.26 -3.18
C GLY A 30 4.67 -1.22 -2.50
N HIS A 31 5.02 -1.61 -1.29
CA HIS A 31 4.21 -2.51 -0.47
C HIS A 31 3.78 -1.83 0.84
N PRO A 32 2.77 -0.92 0.81
CA PRO A 32 2.32 -0.24 2.02
C PRO A 32 1.64 -1.18 3.03
N GLU A 33 1.27 -2.40 2.60
CA GLU A 33 0.72 -3.43 3.48
C GLU A 33 1.76 -4.10 4.38
N TYR A 34 3.05 -3.89 4.13
CA TYR A 34 4.09 -4.49 4.95
C TYR A 34 4.01 -4.01 6.40
N ASP A 35 4.22 -4.93 7.35
CA ASP A 35 4.37 -4.56 8.75
C ASP A 35 5.78 -3.99 9.02
N LYS A 36 6.02 -3.61 10.27
CA LYS A 36 7.27 -2.96 10.68
C LYS A 36 8.53 -3.75 10.33
N TYR A 37 8.47 -5.08 10.41
CA TYR A 37 9.64 -5.95 10.28
C TYR A 37 9.72 -6.75 8.99
N THR A 38 8.73 -6.66 8.12
CA THR A 38 8.71 -7.45 6.88
C THR A 38 9.93 -7.17 6.00
N LEU A 39 10.22 -5.91 5.74
CA LEU A 39 11.37 -5.52 4.92
C LEU A 39 12.69 -5.81 5.63
N ASP A 40 12.73 -5.66 6.96
CA ASP A 40 13.90 -6.02 7.77
C ASP A 40 14.26 -7.50 7.61
N ALA A 41 13.26 -8.37 7.69
CA ALA A 41 13.45 -9.81 7.49
C ALA A 41 13.96 -10.14 6.09
N GLU A 42 13.39 -9.51 5.07
CA GLU A 42 13.83 -9.70 3.69
C GLU A 42 15.26 -9.22 3.47
N TYR A 43 15.60 -8.04 3.97
CA TYR A 43 16.93 -7.47 3.86
C TYR A 43 17.97 -8.38 4.53
N LYS A 44 17.74 -8.79 5.76
CA LYS A 44 18.66 -9.67 6.52
C LYS A 44 18.80 -11.04 5.89
N ARG A 45 17.73 -11.60 5.36
CA ARG A 45 17.75 -12.85 4.60
C ARG A 45 18.68 -12.76 3.41
N ASP A 46 18.55 -11.70 2.62
CA ASP A 46 19.31 -11.52 1.38
C ASP A 46 20.78 -11.21 1.67
N VAL A 47 21.09 -10.46 2.72
CA VAL A 47 22.45 -10.23 3.19
C VAL A 47 23.10 -11.55 3.63
N ALA A 48 22.35 -12.38 4.36
CA ALA A 48 22.85 -13.67 4.82
C ALA A 48 23.17 -14.63 3.65
N LYS A 49 22.48 -14.47 2.52
CA LYS A 49 22.76 -15.24 1.30
C LYS A 49 23.95 -14.69 0.50
N GLY A 50 24.58 -13.60 0.96
CA GLY A 50 25.70 -12.98 0.28
C GLY A 50 25.31 -12.15 -0.94
N LEU A 51 24.05 -11.77 -1.08
CA LEU A 51 23.58 -10.95 -2.19
C LEU A 51 24.01 -9.49 -2.01
N PRO A 52 24.37 -8.78 -3.12
CA PRO A 52 24.77 -7.38 -3.05
C PRO A 52 23.54 -6.47 -2.91
N ILE A 53 22.95 -6.45 -1.72
CA ILE A 53 21.74 -5.68 -1.42
C ILE A 53 22.11 -4.37 -0.72
N ALA A 54 21.58 -3.26 -1.24
CA ALA A 54 21.73 -1.97 -0.59
C ALA A 54 20.80 -1.85 0.64
N ILE A 55 21.25 -1.13 1.66
CA ILE A 55 20.43 -0.85 2.84
C ILE A 55 19.20 -0.05 2.41
N PRO A 56 17.97 -0.47 2.81
CA PRO A 56 16.76 0.32 2.51
C PRO A 56 16.86 1.74 3.07
N LYS A 57 16.73 2.73 2.18
CA LYS A 57 16.90 4.13 2.55
C LYS A 57 15.73 4.60 3.41
N ASN A 58 16.04 5.35 4.47
CA ASN A 58 15.03 5.92 5.39
C ASN A 58 14.16 4.90 6.12
N TYR A 59 14.58 3.65 6.14
CA TYR A 59 13.86 2.58 6.83
C TYR A 59 14.37 2.37 8.25
N TYR A 60 15.68 2.34 8.42
CA TYR A 60 16.29 2.26 9.75
C TYR A 60 16.68 3.65 10.26
N PRO A 61 16.63 3.89 11.60
CA PRO A 61 17.19 5.13 12.17
C PRO A 61 18.66 5.30 11.76
N GLY A 62 18.97 6.45 11.12
CA GLY A 62 20.32 6.70 10.62
C GLY A 62 20.84 5.70 9.60
N ASP A 63 19.94 4.99 8.92
CA ASP A 63 20.25 3.90 7.98
C ASP A 63 21.09 2.77 8.61
N ASP A 64 20.95 2.54 9.91
CA ASP A 64 21.67 1.52 10.67
C ASP A 64 20.80 0.26 10.83
N PRO A 65 21.13 -0.87 10.16
CA PRO A 65 20.33 -2.10 10.23
C PRO A 65 20.38 -2.80 11.60
N GLU A 66 21.25 -2.38 12.50
CA GLU A 66 21.30 -2.88 13.88
C GLU A 66 20.22 -2.22 14.77
N GLN A 67 19.62 -1.12 14.31
CA GLN A 67 18.55 -0.42 15.01
C GLN A 67 17.19 -0.94 14.59
N PRO A 68 16.15 -0.88 15.46
CA PRO A 68 14.79 -1.22 15.06
C PRO A 68 14.29 -0.33 13.92
N PRO A 69 13.57 -0.90 12.93
CA PRO A 69 13.08 -0.10 11.82
C PRO A 69 12.08 0.99 12.26
N LEU A 70 12.05 2.06 11.50
CA LEU A 70 11.04 3.10 11.64
C LEU A 70 9.75 2.66 10.96
N PHE A 71 8.60 2.74 11.66
CA PHE A 71 7.32 2.39 11.10
C PHE A 71 6.45 3.65 10.94
N ARG A 72 6.61 4.33 9.80
CA ARG A 72 5.98 5.64 9.54
C ARG A 72 4.84 5.60 8.53
N TRP A 73 4.57 4.45 7.90
CA TRP A 73 3.62 4.38 6.79
C TRP A 73 2.26 3.76 7.16
N ARG A 74 2.07 3.28 8.38
CA ARG A 74 0.85 2.59 8.79
C ARG A 74 -0.41 3.44 8.60
N ALA A 75 -0.39 4.69 9.08
CA ALA A 75 -1.52 5.60 8.94
C ALA A 75 -1.78 5.93 7.47
N HIS A 76 -0.74 6.12 6.67
CA HIS A 76 -0.86 6.41 5.25
C HIS A 76 -1.41 5.21 4.48
N ALA A 77 -0.98 3.99 4.81
CA ALA A 77 -1.50 2.78 4.22
C ALA A 77 -3.00 2.60 4.53
N HIS A 78 -3.39 2.79 5.78
CA HIS A 78 -4.79 2.74 6.18
C HIS A 78 -5.64 3.75 5.42
N LEU A 79 -5.19 5.01 5.34
CA LEU A 79 -5.90 6.06 4.60
C LEU A 79 -6.04 5.72 3.13
N LEU A 80 -4.99 5.19 2.51
CA LEU A 80 -5.01 4.81 1.10
C LEU A 80 -6.08 3.76 0.83
N TYR A 81 -6.07 2.66 1.57
CA TYR A 81 -7.01 1.57 1.36
C TYR A 81 -8.44 1.94 1.74
N GLU A 82 -8.64 2.61 2.87
CA GLU A 82 -9.97 3.05 3.31
C GLU A 82 -10.58 4.07 2.36
N ASN A 83 -9.80 5.05 1.91
CA ASN A 83 -10.29 6.06 0.97
C ASN A 83 -10.65 5.43 -0.37
N TRP A 84 -9.82 4.52 -0.89
CA TRP A 84 -10.14 3.84 -2.14
C TRP A 84 -11.40 3.01 -2.02
N LEU A 85 -11.54 2.21 -0.96
CA LEU A 85 -12.73 1.40 -0.72
C LEU A 85 -13.98 2.27 -0.57
N ASN A 86 -13.92 3.33 0.23
CA ASN A 86 -15.09 4.15 0.55
C ASN A 86 -15.50 5.07 -0.59
N TYR A 87 -14.55 5.69 -1.29
CA TYR A 87 -14.85 6.70 -2.30
C TYR A 87 -14.93 6.17 -3.72
N TYR A 88 -14.28 5.06 -4.03
CA TYR A 88 -14.27 4.52 -5.39
C TYR A 88 -14.98 3.18 -5.50
N VAL A 89 -14.70 2.23 -4.62
CA VAL A 89 -15.27 0.88 -4.72
C VAL A 89 -16.73 0.86 -4.27
N TYR A 90 -17.02 1.29 -3.07
CA TYR A 90 -18.39 1.21 -2.52
C TYR A 90 -19.36 2.17 -3.18
N GLN A 91 -18.91 3.31 -3.66
CA GLN A 91 -19.79 4.27 -4.33
C GLN A 91 -20.06 3.93 -5.79
N ASN A 92 -19.16 3.22 -6.44
CA ASN A 92 -19.31 2.83 -7.85
C ASN A 92 -19.86 1.42 -8.04
N THR A 93 -19.92 0.62 -6.97
CA THR A 93 -20.50 -0.74 -7.00
C THR A 93 -21.92 -0.65 -6.46
N PRO A 94 -22.93 -1.13 -7.21
CA PRO A 94 -24.31 -1.15 -6.72
C PRO A 94 -24.42 -2.13 -5.55
N TYR A 95 -24.47 -1.60 -4.35
CA TYR A 95 -24.54 -2.37 -3.12
C TYR A 95 -25.80 -1.97 -2.36
N ASP A 96 -26.74 -2.87 -2.27
CA ASP A 96 -28.01 -2.63 -1.60
C ASP A 96 -28.06 -3.35 -0.26
N LEU A 97 -27.83 -2.60 0.82
CA LEU A 97 -27.90 -3.10 2.19
C LEU A 97 -29.32 -3.61 2.53
N GLY A 98 -30.36 -2.95 2.01
CA GLY A 98 -31.73 -3.38 2.23
C GLY A 98 -32.03 -4.75 1.67
N ALA A 99 -31.41 -5.13 0.54
CA ALA A 99 -31.55 -6.46 -0.02
C ALA A 99 -30.90 -7.51 0.86
N MET A 100 -29.78 -7.22 1.48
CA MET A 100 -29.12 -8.14 2.40
C MET A 100 -29.91 -8.36 3.70
N GLU A 101 -30.52 -7.32 4.24
CA GLU A 101 -31.37 -7.42 5.43
C GLU A 101 -32.62 -8.25 5.13
N ARG A 102 -33.22 -8.08 3.96
CA ARG A 102 -34.37 -8.89 3.53
C ARG A 102 -34.01 -10.37 3.48
N VAL A 103 -32.84 -10.72 2.96
CA VAL A 103 -32.41 -12.12 2.91
C VAL A 103 -32.24 -12.72 4.32
N LYS A 104 -31.75 -11.92 5.29
CA LYS A 104 -31.62 -12.37 6.67
C LYS A 104 -32.98 -12.62 7.35
N HIS A 105 -34.00 -11.85 7.00
CA HIS A 105 -35.32 -11.97 7.59
C HIS A 105 -36.18 -13.08 6.96
N GLU A 106 -35.86 -13.53 5.74
CA GLU A 106 -36.55 -14.62 5.06
C GLU A 106 -36.13 -16.01 5.53
N LYS A 107 -35.18 -16.10 6.44
CA LYS A 107 -34.77 -17.32 7.09
C LYS A 107 -35.50 -17.48 8.43
#